data_c61e57aeb79ab52a060625dc0e387f91
#
_entry.id   c61e57aeb79ab52a060625dc0e387f91
#
_cell.length_a   1.000
_cell.length_b   1.000
_cell.length_c   1.000
_cell.angle_alpha   90.00
_cell.angle_beta   90.00
_cell.angle_gamma   90.00
#
_symmetry.space_group_name_H-M   'P 1'
#
loop_
_entity.id
_entity.type
_entity.pdbx_description
1 polymer ?
#
loop_
_entity_poly.entity_id
_entity_poly.type
_entity_poly.pdbx_seq_one_letter_code
_entity_poly.pdbx_strand_id
1 'polypeptide(L)'
;MDRMRSERASIARHDSAARFRDLGVDVFLGAGRFTGPEAVEVDGRTLRFKRAVIATGARAATPPIPGADDPRVLTNHTLFSLTELPERFVVVGGGPIGTEMAQSFARFGSKVTLVEAGPRILAGDDPDASEVVTAALERDGVEVLVGAKVQSFEDTGGALEVRVEHGGESRSIPADRVLLAVGRAPNVDGLGLEAADVRFDPRKGVEVDDTLRTSNKRVYASGDVASKWKFTHAADFLSRTVLRNAFFPGSSKASDLVVPWATYTDPEVAHVGHTAASAREAGLDHGVVRVDLSDNDRAVLDGATEGFVKIVHDRKGRVLGGTVVAEHAGETIGELVTAVRERTKLGDLASVIHPYPTVADAIRRSGDVFRKESLSPRTAKLLGKWMRIVR
;
A
#
# COMPACT_ATOMS: atom_id res chain seq x y z
N MET A 1 -1.21 -18.94 -14.42
CA MET A 1 -0.56 -17.82 -15.13
C MET A 1 -1.30 -17.39 -16.39
N ASP A 2 -1.85 -18.28 -17.22
CA ASP A 2 -2.52 -17.90 -18.49
C ASP A 2 -3.75 -17.02 -18.28
N ARG A 3 -4.62 -17.38 -17.33
CA ARG A 3 -5.76 -16.53 -16.95
C ARG A 3 -5.30 -15.13 -16.54
N MET A 4 -4.31 -15.01 -15.64
CA MET A 4 -3.79 -13.72 -15.19
C MET A 4 -3.26 -12.88 -16.38
N ARG A 5 -2.54 -13.50 -17.32
CA ARG A 5 -2.05 -12.81 -18.51
C ARG A 5 -3.18 -12.36 -19.44
N SER A 6 -4.22 -13.17 -19.59
CA SER A 6 -5.42 -12.82 -20.37
C SER A 6 -6.15 -11.61 -19.76
N GLU A 7 -6.38 -11.63 -18.44
CA GLU A 7 -7.01 -10.51 -17.73
C GLU A 7 -6.17 -9.23 -17.81
N ARG A 8 -4.85 -9.35 -17.61
CA ARG A 8 -3.93 -8.21 -17.76
C ARG A 8 -3.96 -7.64 -19.19
N ALA A 9 -3.98 -8.49 -20.21
CA ALA A 9 -4.06 -8.04 -21.61
C ALA A 9 -5.41 -7.34 -21.90
N SER A 10 -6.50 -7.80 -21.30
CA SER A 10 -7.81 -7.17 -21.39
C SER A 10 -7.83 -5.76 -20.81
N ILE A 11 -7.16 -5.54 -19.67
CA ILE A 11 -7.07 -4.24 -19.00
C ILE A 11 -6.11 -3.32 -19.75
N ALA A 12 -4.98 -3.82 -20.28
CA ALA A 12 -3.91 -3.05 -20.89
C ALA A 12 -4.35 -2.20 -22.09
N ARG A 13 -5.46 -2.54 -22.76
CA ARG A 13 -6.02 -1.72 -23.85
C ARG A 13 -6.35 -0.30 -23.42
N HIS A 14 -6.70 -0.09 -22.14
CA HIS A 14 -7.01 1.22 -21.58
C HIS A 14 -5.78 2.14 -21.44
N ASP A 15 -4.59 1.57 -21.40
CA ASP A 15 -3.31 2.27 -21.23
C ASP A 15 -2.46 2.25 -22.50
N SER A 16 -3.05 1.89 -23.65
CA SER A 16 -2.33 1.73 -24.91
C SER A 16 -1.96 3.07 -25.54
N ALA A 17 -0.79 3.10 -26.22
CA ALA A 17 -0.35 4.25 -27.03
C ALA A 17 -1.38 4.59 -28.14
N ALA A 18 -2.07 3.60 -28.68
CA ALA A 18 -3.11 3.80 -29.70
C ALA A 18 -4.26 4.64 -29.12
N ARG A 19 -4.78 4.26 -27.96
CA ARG A 19 -5.84 5.02 -27.29
C ARG A 19 -5.45 6.47 -27.04
N PHE A 20 -4.23 6.73 -26.58
CA PHE A 20 -3.79 8.11 -26.35
C PHE A 20 -3.69 8.90 -27.64
N ARG A 21 -3.24 8.31 -28.75
CA ARG A 21 -3.25 8.96 -30.08
C ARG A 21 -4.66 9.28 -30.53
N ASP A 22 -5.61 8.37 -30.34
CA ASP A 22 -7.04 8.60 -30.68
C ASP A 22 -7.65 9.75 -29.85
N LEU A 23 -7.12 10.01 -28.65
CA LEU A 23 -7.48 11.16 -27.82
C LEU A 23 -6.75 12.46 -28.22
N GLY A 24 -5.93 12.45 -29.30
CA GLY A 24 -5.19 13.61 -29.78
C GLY A 24 -3.86 13.89 -29.07
N VAL A 25 -3.31 12.90 -28.36
CA VAL A 25 -2.01 13.01 -27.70
C VAL A 25 -0.91 12.56 -28.66
N ASP A 26 0.11 13.40 -28.85
CA ASP A 26 1.32 13.00 -29.57
C ASP A 26 2.14 12.04 -28.69
N VAL A 27 2.20 10.77 -29.08
CA VAL A 27 2.91 9.73 -28.33
C VAL A 27 4.26 9.44 -28.98
N PHE A 28 5.33 9.76 -28.26
CA PHE A 28 6.72 9.46 -28.64
C PHE A 28 7.21 8.25 -27.82
N LEU A 29 7.54 7.17 -28.52
CA LEU A 29 8.08 5.96 -27.88
C LEU A 29 9.61 6.07 -27.82
N GLY A 30 10.18 5.79 -26.67
CA GLY A 30 11.62 5.84 -26.42
C GLY A 30 11.98 6.34 -25.02
N ALA A 31 13.27 6.40 -24.72
CA ALA A 31 13.79 6.95 -23.48
C ALA A 31 13.81 8.48 -23.55
N GLY A 32 12.91 9.12 -22.81
CA GLY A 32 12.87 10.58 -22.69
C GLY A 32 13.96 11.11 -21.76
N ARG A 33 14.72 12.12 -22.21
CA ARG A 33 15.77 12.77 -21.43
C ARG A 33 15.69 14.28 -21.54
N PHE A 34 15.79 14.98 -20.43
CA PHE A 34 15.92 16.44 -20.45
C PHE A 34 17.29 16.84 -21.02
N THR A 35 17.27 17.77 -21.96
CA THR A 35 18.46 18.36 -22.58
C THR A 35 18.64 19.84 -22.20
N GLY A 36 17.71 20.36 -21.39
CA GLY A 36 17.71 21.72 -20.90
C GLY A 36 16.44 22.01 -20.08
N PRO A 37 16.33 23.22 -19.51
CA PRO A 37 15.20 23.58 -18.64
C PRO A 37 13.83 23.61 -19.32
N GLU A 38 13.79 23.57 -20.64
CA GLU A 38 12.56 23.66 -21.45
C GLU A 38 12.53 22.62 -22.60
N ALA A 39 13.41 21.61 -22.56
CA ALA A 39 13.51 20.66 -23.66
C ALA A 39 13.72 19.21 -23.17
N VAL A 40 13.04 18.29 -23.86
CA VAL A 40 13.20 16.84 -23.72
C VAL A 40 13.56 16.25 -25.06
N GLU A 41 14.51 15.36 -25.10
CA GLU A 41 14.85 14.56 -26.26
C GLU A 41 14.27 13.16 -26.13
N VAL A 42 13.67 12.63 -27.19
CA VAL A 42 13.20 11.26 -27.31
C VAL A 42 13.57 10.77 -28.72
N ASP A 43 14.37 9.71 -28.79
CA ASP A 43 14.77 9.09 -30.06
C ASP A 43 15.28 10.13 -31.11
N GLY A 44 16.22 11.00 -30.66
CA GLY A 44 16.82 12.05 -31.51
C GLY A 44 15.91 13.24 -31.83
N ARG A 45 14.67 13.26 -31.33
CA ARG A 45 13.73 14.38 -31.50
C ARG A 45 13.71 15.26 -30.29
N THR A 46 13.95 16.53 -30.45
CA THR A 46 13.84 17.53 -29.37
C THR A 46 12.42 18.09 -29.28
N LEU A 47 11.80 17.94 -28.14
CA LEU A 47 10.49 18.46 -27.81
C LEU A 47 10.65 19.64 -26.86
N ARG A 48 10.18 20.83 -27.25
CA ARG A 48 10.13 22.00 -26.37
C ARG A 48 8.81 22.06 -25.64
N PHE A 49 8.84 22.37 -24.34
CA PHE A 49 7.64 22.42 -23.50
C PHE A 49 7.49 23.76 -22.77
N LYS A 50 6.25 24.14 -22.52
CA LYS A 50 5.88 25.22 -21.58
C LYS A 50 5.77 24.69 -20.15
N ARG A 51 5.31 23.45 -20.00
CA ARG A 51 5.23 22.68 -18.77
C ARG A 51 5.53 21.22 -19.06
N ALA A 52 6.17 20.56 -18.11
CA ALA A 52 6.42 19.12 -18.16
C ALA A 52 5.99 18.46 -16.83
N VAL A 53 5.67 17.17 -16.90
CA VAL A 53 5.41 16.33 -15.75
C VAL A 53 6.29 15.10 -15.81
N ILE A 54 7.07 14.86 -14.77
CA ILE A 54 7.85 13.64 -14.61
C ILE A 54 6.94 12.62 -13.92
N ALA A 55 6.61 11.53 -14.62
CA ALA A 55 5.74 10.46 -14.15
C ALA A 55 6.36 9.08 -14.43
N THR A 56 7.67 8.97 -14.23
CA THR A 56 8.48 7.79 -14.56
C THR A 56 8.33 6.64 -13.58
N GLY A 57 7.62 6.87 -12.45
CA GLY A 57 7.31 5.83 -11.49
C GLY A 57 8.53 5.32 -10.72
N ALA A 58 8.46 4.05 -10.31
CA ALA A 58 9.51 3.37 -9.57
C ALA A 58 9.65 1.92 -10.03
N ARG A 59 10.85 1.35 -9.82
CA ARG A 59 11.20 -0.05 -10.06
C ARG A 59 11.35 -0.80 -8.74
N ALA A 60 11.43 -2.12 -8.78
CA ALA A 60 11.85 -2.91 -7.63
C ALA A 60 13.22 -2.43 -7.13
N ALA A 61 13.34 -2.29 -5.81
CA ALA A 61 14.65 -2.04 -5.22
C ALA A 61 15.47 -3.32 -5.27
N THR A 62 16.71 -3.23 -5.76
CA THR A 62 17.67 -4.33 -5.75
C THR A 62 18.80 -3.95 -4.80
N PRO A 63 18.78 -4.45 -3.55
CA PRO A 63 19.87 -4.22 -2.61
C PRO A 63 21.14 -4.92 -3.12
N PRO A 64 22.32 -4.46 -2.69
CA PRO A 64 23.60 -5.06 -3.09
C PRO A 64 23.86 -6.37 -2.32
N ILE A 65 23.00 -7.35 -2.51
CA ILE A 65 23.14 -8.70 -1.97
C ILE A 65 23.89 -9.53 -3.00
N PRO A 66 24.99 -10.20 -2.64
CA PRO A 66 25.72 -11.09 -3.53
C PRO A 66 24.78 -12.12 -4.18
N GLY A 67 24.85 -12.29 -5.50
CA GLY A 67 24.00 -13.20 -6.27
C GLY A 67 22.59 -12.69 -6.59
N ALA A 68 22.25 -11.42 -6.26
CA ALA A 68 20.94 -10.86 -6.57
C ALA A 68 20.67 -10.65 -8.07
N ASP A 69 21.69 -10.76 -8.90
CA ASP A 69 21.64 -10.70 -10.36
C ASP A 69 21.39 -12.06 -11.04
N ASP A 70 21.33 -13.15 -10.25
CA ASP A 70 20.96 -14.47 -10.79
C ASP A 70 19.55 -14.43 -11.41
N PRO A 71 19.33 -14.99 -12.62
CA PRO A 71 18.04 -14.96 -13.30
C PRO A 71 16.90 -15.68 -12.55
N ARG A 72 17.22 -16.49 -11.54
CA ARG A 72 16.24 -17.13 -10.64
C ARG A 72 15.77 -16.19 -9.52
N VAL A 73 16.47 -15.07 -9.30
CA VAL A 73 16.06 -14.01 -8.38
C VAL A 73 15.15 -13.04 -9.13
N LEU A 74 13.87 -13.12 -8.81
CA LEU A 74 12.79 -12.39 -9.48
C LEU A 74 12.46 -11.10 -8.74
N THR A 75 11.83 -10.19 -9.45
CA THR A 75 11.17 -9.01 -8.90
C THR A 75 9.69 -9.00 -9.30
N ASN A 76 8.91 -8.05 -8.80
CA ASN A 76 7.53 -7.86 -9.25
C ASN A 76 7.40 -7.64 -10.77
N HIS A 77 8.48 -7.28 -11.46
CA HIS A 77 8.50 -7.12 -12.91
C HIS A 77 8.61 -8.46 -13.66
N THR A 78 9.41 -9.41 -13.13
CA THR A 78 9.71 -10.69 -13.79
C THR A 78 8.87 -11.86 -13.28
N LEU A 79 8.33 -11.78 -12.06
CA LEU A 79 7.55 -12.84 -11.42
C LEU A 79 6.37 -13.35 -12.30
N PHE A 80 5.63 -12.41 -12.89
CA PHE A 80 4.46 -12.74 -13.70
C PHE A 80 4.76 -13.33 -15.08
N SER A 81 6.06 -13.47 -15.39
CA SER A 81 6.54 -14.16 -16.60
C SER A 81 6.81 -15.66 -16.36
N LEU A 82 6.69 -16.14 -15.12
CA LEU A 82 6.85 -17.56 -14.81
C LEU A 82 5.83 -18.42 -15.59
N THR A 83 6.32 -19.52 -16.18
CA THR A 83 5.51 -20.52 -16.88
C THR A 83 5.33 -21.79 -16.06
N GLU A 84 6.22 -22.03 -15.10
CA GLU A 84 6.23 -23.17 -14.21
C GLU A 84 6.10 -22.71 -12.76
N LEU A 85 5.39 -23.48 -11.94
CA LEU A 85 5.28 -23.24 -10.51
C LEU A 85 6.59 -23.71 -9.84
N PRO A 86 7.33 -22.84 -9.12
CA PRO A 86 8.49 -23.29 -8.35
C PRO A 86 8.03 -24.19 -7.21
N GLU A 87 8.71 -25.32 -6.99
CA GLU A 87 8.41 -26.19 -5.85
C GLU A 87 8.81 -25.51 -4.54
N ARG A 88 10.01 -24.87 -4.53
CA ARG A 88 10.57 -24.14 -3.39
C ARG A 88 10.69 -22.66 -3.76
N PHE A 89 9.95 -21.83 -3.04
CA PHE A 89 9.87 -20.41 -3.32
C PHE A 89 10.25 -19.59 -2.08
N VAL A 90 11.30 -18.79 -2.17
CA VAL A 90 11.71 -17.88 -1.11
C VAL A 90 11.27 -16.46 -1.46
N VAL A 91 10.57 -15.81 -0.55
CA VAL A 91 10.15 -14.42 -0.69
C VAL A 91 10.94 -13.57 0.30
N VAL A 92 11.64 -12.57 -0.19
CA VAL A 92 12.46 -11.66 0.62
C VAL A 92 11.76 -10.32 0.72
N GLY A 93 11.32 -9.97 1.93
CA GLY A 93 10.56 -8.77 2.26
C GLY A 93 9.10 -9.08 2.60
N GLY A 94 8.70 -8.76 3.82
CA GLY A 94 7.35 -8.97 4.38
C GLY A 94 6.41 -7.78 4.21
N GLY A 95 6.64 -6.93 3.19
CA GLY A 95 5.70 -5.88 2.80
C GLY A 95 4.50 -6.41 2.00
N PRO A 96 3.59 -5.54 1.52
CA PRO A 96 2.37 -5.96 0.80
C PRO A 96 2.64 -6.93 -0.34
N ILE A 97 3.58 -6.63 -1.25
CA ILE A 97 3.91 -7.51 -2.39
C ILE A 97 4.41 -8.87 -1.91
N GLY A 98 5.27 -8.87 -0.88
CA GLY A 98 5.85 -10.12 -0.39
C GLY A 98 4.81 -11.01 0.26
N THR A 99 3.95 -10.47 1.10
CA THR A 99 2.89 -11.23 1.80
C THR A 99 1.83 -11.75 0.83
N GLU A 100 1.39 -10.94 -0.13
CA GLU A 100 0.44 -11.36 -1.18
C GLU A 100 1.00 -12.50 -2.03
N MET A 101 2.25 -12.39 -2.45
CA MET A 101 2.88 -13.42 -3.29
C MET A 101 3.22 -14.68 -2.50
N ALA A 102 3.68 -14.54 -1.24
CA ALA A 102 3.93 -15.70 -0.38
C ALA A 102 2.66 -16.54 -0.20
N GLN A 103 1.54 -15.90 0.14
CA GLN A 103 0.26 -16.59 0.30
C GLN A 103 -0.22 -17.21 -1.00
N SER A 104 -0.18 -16.44 -2.11
CA SER A 104 -0.65 -16.92 -3.41
C SER A 104 0.12 -18.16 -3.87
N PHE A 105 1.45 -18.15 -3.77
CA PHE A 105 2.28 -19.28 -4.20
C PHE A 105 2.15 -20.49 -3.27
N ALA A 106 1.97 -20.28 -1.96
CA ALA A 106 1.69 -21.36 -1.03
C ALA A 106 0.35 -22.05 -1.40
N ARG A 107 -0.69 -21.28 -1.66
CA ARG A 107 -2.00 -21.78 -2.10
C ARG A 107 -1.96 -22.46 -3.48
N PHE A 108 -1.01 -22.11 -4.32
CA PHE A 108 -0.77 -22.82 -5.59
C PHE A 108 -0.01 -24.14 -5.40
N GLY A 109 0.57 -24.41 -4.21
CA GLY A 109 1.23 -25.65 -3.86
C GLY A 109 2.76 -25.54 -3.77
N SER A 110 3.34 -24.34 -3.85
CA SER A 110 4.77 -24.12 -3.56
C SER A 110 5.05 -24.25 -2.06
N LYS A 111 6.21 -24.79 -1.71
CA LYS A 111 6.78 -24.66 -0.36
C LYS A 111 7.40 -23.27 -0.23
N VAL A 112 6.76 -22.40 0.54
CA VAL A 112 7.14 -20.99 0.63
C VAL A 112 7.81 -20.67 1.95
N THR A 113 8.96 -19.96 1.90
CA THR A 113 9.58 -19.30 3.07
C THR A 113 9.59 -17.80 2.82
N LEU A 114 8.98 -17.04 3.70
CA LEU A 114 8.99 -15.56 3.72
C LEU A 114 10.04 -15.07 4.72
N VAL A 115 11.01 -14.29 4.24
CA VAL A 115 12.11 -13.74 5.04
C VAL A 115 11.94 -12.22 5.16
N GLU A 116 11.79 -11.73 6.39
CA GLU A 116 11.63 -10.31 6.71
C GLU A 116 12.70 -9.87 7.71
N ALA A 117 13.42 -8.80 7.38
CA ALA A 117 14.48 -8.26 8.22
C ALA A 117 13.96 -7.53 9.47
N GLY A 118 12.75 -6.98 9.38
CA GLY A 118 12.07 -6.33 10.49
C GLY A 118 11.49 -7.32 11.50
N PRO A 119 11.00 -6.79 12.63
CA PRO A 119 10.45 -7.62 13.70
C PRO A 119 9.06 -8.20 13.39
N ARG A 120 8.40 -7.79 12.31
CA ARG A 120 7.10 -8.27 11.86
C ARG A 120 6.89 -7.98 10.36
N ILE A 121 6.03 -8.74 9.73
CA ILE A 121 5.53 -8.43 8.38
C ILE A 121 4.61 -7.20 8.42
N LEU A 122 4.30 -6.61 7.27
CA LEU A 122 3.42 -5.44 7.14
C LEU A 122 3.75 -4.33 8.15
N ALA A 123 5.04 -4.00 8.27
CA ALA A 123 5.56 -3.10 9.30
C ALA A 123 4.92 -1.69 9.26
N GLY A 124 4.37 -1.27 8.12
CA GLY A 124 3.65 0.00 7.94
C GLY A 124 2.20 -0.01 8.44
N ASP A 125 1.65 -1.20 8.72
CA ASP A 125 0.27 -1.38 9.15
C ASP A 125 0.15 -1.49 10.68
N ASP A 126 -1.09 -1.61 11.16
CA ASP A 126 -1.36 -1.84 12.57
C ASP A 126 -0.76 -3.18 13.02
N PRO A 127 -0.08 -3.25 14.19
CA PRO A 127 0.50 -4.50 14.68
C PRO A 127 -0.47 -5.66 14.76
N ASP A 128 -1.71 -5.40 15.19
CA ASP A 128 -2.74 -6.44 15.27
C ASP A 128 -3.06 -7.02 13.87
N ALA A 129 -3.01 -6.20 12.82
CA ALA A 129 -3.20 -6.67 11.44
C ALA A 129 -2.04 -7.59 11.00
N SER A 130 -0.80 -7.24 11.36
CA SER A 130 0.36 -8.08 11.10
C SER A 130 0.22 -9.46 11.75
N GLU A 131 -0.27 -9.52 12.99
CA GLU A 131 -0.48 -10.78 13.72
C GLU A 131 -1.50 -11.68 13.01
N VAL A 132 -2.65 -11.11 12.61
CA VAL A 132 -3.71 -11.86 11.90
C VAL A 132 -3.19 -12.41 10.57
N VAL A 133 -2.48 -11.58 9.78
CA VAL A 133 -1.95 -12.02 8.49
C VAL A 133 -0.83 -13.04 8.66
N THR A 134 0.03 -12.89 9.68
CA THR A 134 1.07 -13.90 9.98
C THR A 134 0.45 -15.27 10.25
N ALA A 135 -0.56 -15.31 11.14
CA ALA A 135 -1.27 -16.55 11.45
C ALA A 135 -1.94 -17.17 10.20
N ALA A 136 -2.50 -16.33 9.33
CA ALA A 136 -3.12 -16.80 8.07
C ALA A 136 -2.08 -17.38 7.10
N LEU A 137 -0.92 -16.73 6.95
CA LEU A 137 0.18 -17.23 6.12
C LEU A 137 0.72 -18.58 6.64
N GLU A 138 0.93 -18.68 7.95
CA GLU A 138 1.41 -19.92 8.59
C GLU A 138 0.40 -21.08 8.43
N ARG A 139 -0.90 -20.79 8.54
CA ARG A 139 -1.99 -21.74 8.28
C ARG A 139 -2.01 -22.20 6.82
N ASP A 140 -1.69 -21.32 5.88
CA ASP A 140 -1.55 -21.64 4.45
C ASP A 140 -0.22 -22.36 4.13
N GLY A 141 0.62 -22.66 5.15
CA GLY A 141 1.86 -23.41 5.02
C GLY A 141 3.09 -22.57 4.68
N VAL A 142 3.02 -21.24 4.82
CA VAL A 142 4.18 -20.37 4.65
C VAL A 142 5.04 -20.39 5.92
N GLU A 143 6.34 -20.68 5.79
CA GLU A 143 7.30 -20.44 6.87
C GLU A 143 7.65 -18.96 6.93
N VAL A 144 7.26 -18.27 8.01
CA VAL A 144 7.51 -16.83 8.19
C VAL A 144 8.71 -16.61 9.12
N LEU A 145 9.78 -16.02 8.59
CA LEU A 145 11.01 -15.71 9.31
C LEU A 145 11.16 -14.20 9.46
N VAL A 146 10.78 -13.66 10.63
CA VAL A 146 10.97 -12.24 10.99
C VAL A 146 12.28 -12.04 11.73
N GLY A 147 12.85 -10.83 11.66
CA GLY A 147 14.19 -10.54 12.21
C GLY A 147 15.32 -11.28 11.49
N ALA A 148 15.07 -11.73 10.26
CA ALA A 148 15.96 -12.54 9.45
C ALA A 148 16.52 -11.73 8.27
N LYS A 149 17.85 -11.74 8.08
CA LYS A 149 18.52 -10.98 7.03
C LYS A 149 19.13 -11.88 6.00
N VAL A 150 18.79 -11.68 4.72
CA VAL A 150 19.43 -12.36 3.60
C VAL A 150 20.86 -11.82 3.42
N GLN A 151 21.84 -12.73 3.35
CA GLN A 151 23.26 -12.42 3.21
C GLN A 151 23.74 -12.61 1.77
N SER A 152 23.32 -13.70 1.11
CA SER A 152 23.69 -14.02 -0.27
C SER A 152 22.70 -14.99 -0.91
N PHE A 153 22.80 -15.06 -2.24
CA PHE A 153 22.19 -16.09 -3.08
C PHE A 153 23.33 -16.86 -3.76
N GLU A 154 23.44 -18.16 -3.49
CA GLU A 154 24.56 -18.98 -3.96
C GLU A 154 24.04 -20.05 -4.91
N ASP A 155 24.63 -20.15 -6.12
CA ASP A 155 24.32 -21.23 -7.05
C ASP A 155 25.05 -22.51 -6.64
N THR A 156 24.30 -23.56 -6.41
CA THR A 156 24.86 -24.90 -6.05
C THR A 156 24.82 -25.91 -7.20
N GLY A 157 24.63 -25.41 -8.44
CA GLY A 157 24.62 -26.25 -9.65
C GLY A 157 23.25 -26.87 -10.00
N GLY A 158 22.22 -26.57 -9.25
CA GLY A 158 20.86 -27.08 -9.53
C GLY A 158 19.74 -26.28 -8.80
N ALA A 159 20.09 -25.68 -7.67
CA ALA A 159 19.21 -24.84 -6.87
C ALA A 159 19.95 -23.59 -6.43
N LEU A 160 19.21 -22.56 -6.00
CA LEU A 160 19.76 -21.45 -5.23
C LEU A 160 19.75 -21.82 -3.75
N GLU A 161 20.86 -21.49 -3.06
CA GLU A 161 20.92 -21.50 -1.60
C GLU A 161 20.81 -20.05 -1.12
N VAL A 162 19.73 -19.73 -0.41
CA VAL A 162 19.54 -18.43 0.20
C VAL A 162 20.15 -18.44 1.59
N ARG A 163 21.27 -17.73 1.77
CA ARG A 163 21.92 -17.58 3.08
C ARG A 163 21.22 -16.53 3.90
N VAL A 164 20.76 -16.90 5.07
CA VAL A 164 19.98 -16.05 5.97
C VAL A 164 20.63 -16.04 7.35
N GLU A 165 20.80 -14.86 7.93
CA GLU A 165 21.13 -14.70 9.35
C GLU A 165 19.83 -14.52 10.14
N HIS A 166 19.56 -15.41 11.09
CA HIS A 166 18.39 -15.38 11.94
C HIS A 166 18.75 -15.78 13.37
N GLY A 167 18.44 -14.93 14.35
CA GLY A 167 18.76 -15.20 15.75
C GLY A 167 20.25 -15.29 16.07
N GLY A 168 21.13 -14.74 15.22
CA GLY A 168 22.60 -14.83 15.35
C GLY A 168 23.19 -16.09 14.72
N GLU A 169 22.38 -16.96 14.12
CA GLU A 169 22.81 -18.16 13.43
C GLU A 169 22.66 -18.00 11.90
N SER A 170 23.56 -18.59 11.15
CA SER A 170 23.47 -18.67 9.70
C SER A 170 22.69 -19.91 9.29
N ARG A 171 21.66 -19.71 8.48
CA ARG A 171 20.80 -20.75 7.92
C ARG A 171 20.86 -20.71 6.39
N SER A 172 20.85 -21.87 5.74
CA SER A 172 20.70 -21.99 4.29
C SER A 172 19.30 -22.50 3.95
N ILE A 173 18.65 -21.84 3.00
CA ILE A 173 17.30 -22.18 2.53
C ILE A 173 17.37 -22.49 1.04
N PRO A 174 17.09 -23.73 0.60
CA PRO A 174 17.11 -24.07 -0.82
C PRO A 174 15.88 -23.47 -1.53
N ALA A 175 16.11 -22.91 -2.71
CA ALA A 175 15.07 -22.28 -3.53
C ALA A 175 15.22 -22.60 -5.03
N ASP A 176 14.11 -22.81 -5.72
CA ASP A 176 14.08 -22.89 -7.18
C ASP A 176 13.94 -21.49 -7.77
N ARG A 177 13.24 -20.61 -7.07
CA ARG A 177 13.10 -19.18 -7.39
C ARG A 177 13.06 -18.36 -6.10
N VAL A 178 13.52 -17.15 -6.21
CA VAL A 178 13.45 -16.13 -5.13
C VAL A 178 12.69 -14.92 -5.64
N LEU A 179 11.85 -14.31 -4.81
CA LEU A 179 11.24 -13.00 -5.08
C LEU A 179 11.88 -11.95 -4.17
N LEU A 180 12.48 -10.91 -4.76
CA LEU A 180 12.88 -9.70 -4.04
C LEU A 180 11.71 -8.72 -3.98
N ALA A 181 11.14 -8.55 -2.80
CA ALA A 181 10.02 -7.66 -2.48
C ALA A 181 10.40 -6.61 -1.40
N VAL A 182 11.66 -6.15 -1.41
CA VAL A 182 12.26 -5.29 -0.36
C VAL A 182 12.04 -3.78 -0.58
N GLY A 183 11.06 -3.42 -1.39
CA GLY A 183 10.70 -2.03 -1.63
C GLY A 183 10.87 -1.59 -3.08
N ARG A 184 10.71 -0.29 -3.30
CA ARG A 184 10.72 0.34 -4.63
C ARG A 184 11.68 1.52 -4.67
N ALA A 185 12.48 1.62 -5.73
CA ALA A 185 13.39 2.72 -6.01
C ALA A 185 12.79 3.64 -7.12
N PRO A 186 12.80 4.97 -6.94
CA PRO A 186 12.27 5.90 -7.93
C PRO A 186 13.09 5.86 -9.22
N ASN A 187 12.43 6.00 -10.37
CA ASN A 187 13.10 6.03 -11.66
C ASN A 187 13.56 7.44 -11.98
N VAL A 188 14.73 7.81 -11.51
CA VAL A 188 15.37 9.13 -11.72
C VAL A 188 16.60 9.06 -12.60
N ASP A 189 17.16 7.86 -12.80
CA ASP A 189 18.39 7.65 -13.54
C ASP A 189 18.18 7.89 -15.05
N GLY A 190 19.16 8.51 -15.71
CA GLY A 190 19.15 8.72 -17.16
C GLY A 190 18.19 9.78 -17.66
N LEU A 191 17.42 10.44 -16.79
CA LEU A 191 16.43 11.45 -17.18
C LEU A 191 17.02 12.82 -17.51
N GLY A 192 18.31 13.07 -17.19
CA GLY A 192 18.95 14.38 -17.42
C GLY A 192 18.36 15.48 -16.52
N LEU A 193 17.98 15.14 -15.28
CA LEU A 193 17.32 16.06 -14.34
C LEU A 193 18.16 17.30 -14.02
N GLU A 194 19.48 17.13 -13.96
CA GLU A 194 20.44 18.23 -13.74
C GLU A 194 20.37 19.26 -14.86
N ALA A 195 20.26 18.80 -16.13
CA ALA A 195 20.14 19.69 -17.29
C ALA A 195 18.84 20.49 -17.27
N ALA A 196 17.82 19.99 -16.58
CA ALA A 196 16.54 20.67 -16.39
C ALA A 196 16.46 21.52 -15.13
N ASP A 197 17.53 21.68 -14.35
CA ASP A 197 17.53 22.32 -13.03
C ASP A 197 16.55 21.68 -12.03
N VAL A 198 16.33 20.36 -12.14
CA VAL A 198 15.44 19.58 -11.27
C VAL A 198 16.26 18.88 -10.19
N ARG A 199 16.01 19.23 -8.94
CA ARG A 199 16.63 18.54 -7.79
C ARG A 199 15.97 17.20 -7.53
N PHE A 200 16.79 16.22 -7.19
CA PHE A 200 16.35 14.88 -6.85
C PHE A 200 17.31 14.17 -5.90
N ASP A 201 16.84 13.13 -5.27
CA ASP A 201 17.64 12.19 -4.49
C ASP A 201 17.47 10.79 -5.12
N PRO A 202 18.55 10.03 -5.38
CA PRO A 202 18.47 8.72 -6.03
C PRO A 202 17.60 7.70 -5.28
N ARG A 203 17.41 7.87 -3.97
CA ARG A 203 16.62 6.96 -3.12
C ARG A 203 15.21 7.48 -2.84
N LYS A 204 15.04 8.81 -2.76
CA LYS A 204 13.76 9.44 -2.40
C LYS A 204 12.96 9.90 -3.62
N GLY A 205 13.63 10.15 -4.74
CA GLY A 205 13.01 10.59 -5.99
C GLY A 205 13.16 12.09 -6.26
N VAL A 206 12.32 12.60 -7.14
CA VAL A 206 12.29 14.02 -7.52
C VAL A 206 11.76 14.85 -6.35
N GLU A 207 12.50 15.91 -5.99
CA GLU A 207 12.06 16.85 -4.96
C GLU A 207 10.95 17.76 -5.49
N VAL A 208 9.84 17.79 -4.78
CA VAL A 208 8.67 18.63 -5.09
C VAL A 208 8.20 19.39 -3.86
N ASP A 209 7.60 20.55 -4.09
CA ASP A 209 6.83 21.24 -3.06
C ASP A 209 5.43 20.61 -2.88
N ASP A 210 4.64 21.14 -1.96
CA ASP A 210 3.30 20.62 -1.67
C ASP A 210 2.30 20.80 -2.84
N THR A 211 2.65 21.61 -3.84
CA THR A 211 1.91 21.75 -5.10
C THR A 211 2.39 20.81 -6.21
N LEU A 212 3.31 19.89 -5.89
CA LEU A 212 3.97 18.93 -6.79
C LEU A 212 4.85 19.59 -7.86
N ARG A 213 5.32 20.81 -7.62
CA ARG A 213 6.24 21.54 -8.48
C ARG A 213 7.68 21.26 -8.05
N THR A 214 8.57 21.05 -9.00
CA THR A 214 10.01 20.84 -8.77
C THR A 214 10.74 22.18 -8.56
N SER A 215 12.06 22.13 -8.37
CA SER A 215 12.92 23.32 -8.39
C SER A 215 12.84 24.11 -9.70
N ASN A 216 12.60 23.43 -10.83
CA ASN A 216 12.24 24.09 -12.09
C ASN A 216 10.75 24.40 -12.11
N LYS A 217 10.38 25.68 -12.10
CA LYS A 217 8.98 26.14 -12.05
C LYS A 217 8.09 25.69 -13.21
N ARG A 218 8.68 25.17 -14.28
CA ARG A 218 7.97 24.61 -15.45
C ARG A 218 7.72 23.11 -15.33
N VAL A 219 8.42 22.44 -14.39
CA VAL A 219 8.42 21.00 -14.28
C VAL A 219 7.72 20.59 -12.98
N TYR A 220 6.79 19.66 -13.10
CA TYR A 220 6.10 18.98 -11.99
C TYR A 220 6.55 17.52 -11.94
N ALA A 221 6.29 16.84 -10.82
CA ALA A 221 6.44 15.40 -10.75
C ALA A 221 5.28 14.74 -10.01
N SER A 222 4.88 13.54 -10.43
CA SER A 222 3.73 12.83 -9.91
C SER A 222 3.97 11.33 -9.79
N GLY A 223 3.28 10.69 -8.86
CA GLY A 223 3.35 9.26 -8.62
C GLY A 223 4.62 8.82 -7.89
N ASP A 224 5.02 7.55 -8.09
CA ASP A 224 6.07 6.89 -7.33
C ASP A 224 7.44 7.58 -7.42
N VAL A 225 7.69 8.36 -8.46
CA VAL A 225 8.96 9.08 -8.65
C VAL A 225 9.15 10.24 -7.69
N ALA A 226 8.06 10.77 -7.11
CA ALA A 226 8.10 11.98 -6.27
C ALA A 226 7.30 11.83 -4.97
N SER A 227 6.66 10.69 -4.73
CA SER A 227 5.79 10.47 -3.57
C SER A 227 6.29 9.34 -2.68
N LYS A 228 6.04 9.45 -1.37
CA LYS A 228 6.18 8.35 -0.44
C LYS A 228 5.12 7.26 -0.65
N TRP A 229 3.97 7.63 -1.20
CA TRP A 229 2.87 6.72 -1.50
C TRP A 229 3.08 6.06 -2.85
N LYS A 230 3.39 4.75 -2.84
CA LYS A 230 3.71 3.96 -4.04
C LYS A 230 2.48 3.15 -4.50
N PHE A 231 1.33 3.84 -4.64
CA PHE A 231 0.04 3.23 -5.00
C PHE A 231 -0.52 3.87 -6.27
N THR A 232 -1.17 3.07 -7.11
CA THR A 232 -1.77 3.54 -8.38
C THR A 232 -2.80 4.63 -8.17
N HIS A 233 -3.70 4.47 -7.19
CA HIS A 233 -4.70 5.48 -6.86
C HIS A 233 -4.09 6.76 -6.28
N ALA A 234 -2.99 6.66 -5.51
CA ALA A 234 -2.25 7.84 -5.07
C ALA A 234 -1.62 8.59 -6.26
N ALA A 235 -1.02 7.86 -7.21
CA ALA A 235 -0.45 8.45 -8.42
C ALA A 235 -1.51 9.17 -9.27
N ASP A 236 -2.73 8.61 -9.41
CA ASP A 236 -3.86 9.25 -10.11
C ASP A 236 -4.24 10.57 -9.43
N PHE A 237 -4.48 10.57 -8.11
CA PHE A 237 -4.86 11.78 -7.39
C PHE A 237 -3.75 12.84 -7.35
N LEU A 238 -2.49 12.45 -7.24
CA LEU A 238 -1.35 13.36 -7.38
C LEU A 238 -1.31 13.97 -8.79
N SER A 239 -1.59 13.19 -9.84
CA SER A 239 -1.66 13.69 -11.22
C SER A 239 -2.79 14.70 -11.41
N ARG A 240 -3.96 14.48 -10.82
CA ARG A 240 -5.07 15.46 -10.80
C ARG A 240 -4.65 16.74 -10.08
N THR A 241 -3.90 16.64 -8.98
CA THR A 241 -3.33 17.80 -8.27
C THR A 241 -2.37 18.57 -9.16
N VAL A 242 -1.49 17.87 -9.90
CA VAL A 242 -0.60 18.50 -10.90
C VAL A 242 -1.41 19.22 -11.98
N LEU A 243 -2.39 18.57 -12.59
CA LEU A 243 -3.24 19.18 -13.64
C LEU A 243 -3.94 20.43 -13.11
N ARG A 244 -4.50 20.37 -11.91
CA ARG A 244 -5.11 21.52 -11.26
C ARG A 244 -4.13 22.69 -11.12
N ASN A 245 -2.94 22.42 -10.59
CA ASN A 245 -1.91 23.43 -10.30
C ASN A 245 -1.23 23.96 -11.58
N ALA A 246 -1.17 23.14 -12.63
CA ALA A 246 -0.53 23.52 -13.90
C ALA A 246 -1.42 24.39 -14.79
N PHE A 247 -2.74 24.19 -14.78
CA PHE A 247 -3.62 24.77 -15.79
C PHE A 247 -4.70 25.69 -15.23
N PHE A 248 -5.03 25.61 -13.95
CA PHE A 248 -6.13 26.37 -13.36
C PHE A 248 -5.64 27.34 -12.28
N PRO A 249 -6.34 28.48 -12.05
CA PRO A 249 -6.02 29.37 -10.96
C PRO A 249 -6.27 28.72 -9.60
N GLY A 250 -5.50 29.16 -8.58
CA GLY A 250 -5.49 28.58 -7.24
C GLY A 250 -4.43 27.51 -7.08
N SER A 251 -4.40 26.86 -5.93
CA SER A 251 -3.46 25.77 -5.63
C SER A 251 -4.15 24.67 -4.84
N SER A 252 -3.83 23.42 -5.19
CA SER A 252 -4.19 22.23 -4.43
C SER A 252 -2.92 21.63 -3.83
N LYS A 253 -3.02 21.08 -2.64
CA LYS A 253 -1.89 20.54 -1.90
C LYS A 253 -1.91 19.02 -1.88
N ALA A 254 -0.75 18.41 -2.07
CA ALA A 254 -0.60 16.98 -1.94
C ALA A 254 -0.85 16.50 -0.50
N SER A 255 -0.52 17.36 0.49
CA SER A 255 -0.77 17.09 1.91
C SER A 255 -2.26 17.03 2.30
N ASP A 256 -3.16 17.56 1.47
CA ASP A 256 -4.61 17.50 1.70
C ASP A 256 -5.21 16.13 1.29
N LEU A 257 -4.44 15.29 0.61
CA LEU A 257 -4.90 14.00 0.15
C LEU A 257 -4.94 12.99 1.31
N VAL A 258 -6.09 12.38 1.50
CA VAL A 258 -6.26 11.22 2.36
C VAL A 258 -6.06 9.97 1.50
N VAL A 259 -4.92 9.30 1.67
CA VAL A 259 -4.55 8.14 0.86
C VAL A 259 -4.77 6.88 1.67
N PRO A 260 -5.75 6.04 1.31
CA PRO A 260 -5.89 4.70 1.87
C PRO A 260 -4.92 3.73 1.18
N TRP A 261 -4.72 2.55 1.77
CA TRP A 261 -4.08 1.44 1.10
C TRP A 261 -4.70 0.12 1.51
N ALA A 262 -4.48 -0.90 0.70
CA ALA A 262 -4.89 -2.26 1.00
C ALA A 262 -3.79 -3.24 0.60
N THR A 263 -3.66 -4.31 1.37
CA THR A 263 -2.87 -5.51 1.08
C THR A 263 -3.87 -6.63 0.85
N TYR A 264 -3.76 -7.29 -0.30
CA TYR A 264 -4.73 -8.28 -0.79
C TYR A 264 -4.36 -9.71 -0.40
N THR A 265 -3.97 -9.88 0.85
CA THR A 265 -3.90 -11.18 1.51
C THR A 265 -5.31 -11.68 1.83
N ASP A 266 -5.44 -12.88 2.37
CA ASP A 266 -6.69 -13.40 2.90
C ASP A 266 -6.47 -13.81 4.36
N PRO A 267 -7.05 -13.02 5.33
CA PRO A 267 -7.87 -11.83 5.11
C PRO A 267 -7.10 -10.63 4.54
N GLU A 268 -7.80 -9.73 3.84
CA GLU A 268 -7.23 -8.45 3.38
C GLU A 268 -6.97 -7.51 4.57
N VAL A 269 -5.97 -6.66 4.40
CA VAL A 269 -5.70 -5.54 5.34
C VAL A 269 -5.89 -4.23 4.60
N ALA A 270 -6.82 -3.40 5.06
CA ALA A 270 -6.97 -2.05 4.53
C ALA A 270 -6.82 -1.00 5.63
N HIS A 271 -6.20 0.12 5.29
CA HIS A 271 -5.94 1.18 6.25
C HIS A 271 -6.12 2.57 5.63
N VAL A 272 -6.49 3.55 6.48
CA VAL A 272 -6.53 4.96 6.14
C VAL A 272 -6.18 5.83 7.36
N GLY A 273 -5.41 6.89 7.16
CA GLY A 273 -5.12 7.89 8.19
C GLY A 273 -4.09 7.44 9.22
N HIS A 274 -4.33 7.68 10.49
CA HIS A 274 -3.42 7.35 11.57
C HIS A 274 -3.69 5.98 12.19
N THR A 275 -2.64 5.18 12.37
CA THR A 275 -2.66 4.10 13.37
C THR A 275 -2.53 4.71 14.78
N ALA A 276 -2.81 3.94 15.83
CA ALA A 276 -2.58 4.38 17.21
C ALA A 276 -1.11 4.76 17.45
N ALA A 277 -0.17 4.04 16.84
CA ALA A 277 1.26 4.34 16.93
C ALA A 277 1.60 5.66 16.27
N SER A 278 1.19 5.88 15.01
CA SER A 278 1.48 7.11 14.28
C SER A 278 0.76 8.34 14.86
N ALA A 279 -0.42 8.16 15.45
CA ALA A 279 -1.11 9.23 16.19
C ALA A 279 -0.32 9.65 17.45
N ARG A 280 0.24 8.68 18.16
CA ARG A 280 1.10 8.93 19.33
C ARG A 280 2.38 9.66 18.93
N GLU A 281 3.05 9.19 17.87
CA GLU A 281 4.27 9.83 17.33
C GLU A 281 4.01 11.27 16.88
N ALA A 282 2.83 11.54 16.31
CA ALA A 282 2.39 12.88 15.92
C ALA A 282 1.94 13.75 17.11
N GLY A 283 1.98 13.24 18.36
CA GLY A 283 1.55 13.96 19.54
C GLY A 283 0.03 14.20 19.59
N LEU A 284 -0.75 13.45 18.83
CA LEU A 284 -2.21 13.55 18.82
C LEU A 284 -2.78 12.81 20.01
N ASP A 285 -3.63 13.51 20.77
CA ASP A 285 -4.41 12.87 21.82
C ASP A 285 -5.53 12.04 21.18
N HIS A 286 -5.54 10.75 21.41
CA HIS A 286 -6.40 9.80 20.73
C HIS A 286 -6.93 8.71 21.63
N GLY A 287 -8.08 8.16 21.24
CA GLY A 287 -8.62 6.89 21.71
C GLY A 287 -8.71 5.89 20.56
N VAL A 288 -8.95 4.64 20.91
CA VAL A 288 -9.06 3.54 19.96
C VAL A 288 -10.32 2.75 20.28
N VAL A 289 -11.10 2.44 19.25
CA VAL A 289 -12.21 1.49 19.32
C VAL A 289 -11.90 0.32 18.43
N ARG A 290 -12.12 -0.90 18.91
CA ARG A 290 -11.97 -2.14 18.15
C ARG A 290 -13.25 -2.96 18.22
N VAL A 291 -13.66 -3.51 17.09
CA VAL A 291 -14.75 -4.48 16.95
C VAL A 291 -14.19 -5.71 16.25
N ASP A 292 -14.20 -6.85 16.91
CA ASP A 292 -13.75 -8.10 16.32
C ASP A 292 -14.83 -8.70 15.41
N LEU A 293 -14.42 -9.35 14.34
CA LEU A 293 -15.33 -9.94 13.37
C LEU A 293 -15.98 -11.24 13.86
N SER A 294 -15.48 -11.85 14.93
CA SER A 294 -16.15 -12.95 15.62
C SER A 294 -17.57 -12.61 16.09
N ASP A 295 -17.83 -11.31 16.29
CA ASP A 295 -19.13 -10.77 16.69
C ASP A 295 -19.95 -10.21 15.51
N ASN A 296 -19.44 -10.33 14.26
CA ASN A 296 -20.12 -9.87 13.06
C ASN A 296 -20.83 -11.02 12.36
N ASP A 297 -22.15 -10.92 12.20
CA ASP A 297 -22.97 -12.00 11.68
C ASP A 297 -22.60 -12.38 10.23
N ARG A 298 -22.17 -11.43 9.40
CA ARG A 298 -21.71 -11.72 8.04
C ARG A 298 -20.43 -12.55 8.05
N ALA A 299 -19.47 -12.16 8.85
CA ALA A 299 -18.20 -12.89 9.02
C ALA A 299 -18.43 -14.31 9.58
N VAL A 300 -19.37 -14.46 10.51
CA VAL A 300 -19.76 -15.77 11.06
C VAL A 300 -20.39 -16.64 9.97
N LEU A 301 -21.30 -16.09 9.15
CA LEU A 301 -21.96 -16.83 8.07
C LEU A 301 -20.97 -17.29 6.98
N ASP A 302 -19.94 -16.49 6.72
CA ASP A 302 -18.91 -16.83 5.72
C ASP A 302 -17.79 -17.71 6.29
N GLY A 303 -17.76 -17.93 7.62
CA GLY A 303 -16.65 -18.63 8.28
C GLY A 303 -15.35 -17.82 8.34
N ALA A 304 -15.43 -16.51 8.11
CA ALA A 304 -14.30 -15.56 8.01
C ALA A 304 -14.24 -14.64 9.24
N THR A 305 -14.24 -15.23 10.44
CA THR A 305 -14.31 -14.50 11.72
C THR A 305 -12.97 -13.91 12.17
N GLU A 306 -11.89 -14.22 11.50
CA GLU A 306 -10.58 -13.73 11.79
C GLU A 306 -10.43 -12.31 11.24
N GLY A 307 -10.27 -11.35 12.13
CA GLY A 307 -10.10 -9.97 11.75
C GLY A 307 -10.84 -9.00 12.66
N PHE A 308 -10.82 -7.75 12.27
CA PHE A 308 -11.38 -6.67 13.07
C PHE A 308 -11.58 -5.38 12.28
N VAL A 309 -12.39 -4.48 12.83
CA VAL A 309 -12.38 -3.05 12.51
C VAL A 309 -11.82 -2.29 13.69
N LYS A 310 -10.75 -1.51 13.49
CA LYS A 310 -10.08 -0.71 14.52
C LYS A 310 -10.03 0.74 14.07
N ILE A 311 -10.58 1.65 14.88
CA ILE A 311 -10.72 3.07 14.55
C ILE A 311 -10.00 3.90 15.59
N VAL A 312 -9.16 4.81 15.13
CA VAL A 312 -8.45 5.82 15.93
C VAL A 312 -9.24 7.13 15.86
N HIS A 313 -9.51 7.75 17.00
CA HIS A 313 -10.30 8.99 17.07
C HIS A 313 -9.67 10.01 18.03
N ASP A 314 -9.95 11.31 17.85
CA ASP A 314 -9.56 12.36 18.78
C ASP A 314 -10.49 12.39 20.04
N ARG A 315 -10.18 13.27 21.01
CA ARG A 315 -11.02 13.47 22.21
C ARG A 315 -12.46 13.86 21.92
N LYS A 316 -12.73 14.44 20.73
CA LYS A 316 -14.09 14.85 20.31
C LYS A 316 -14.79 13.74 19.52
N GLY A 317 -14.16 12.57 19.42
CA GLY A 317 -14.65 11.44 18.65
C GLY A 317 -14.45 11.57 17.15
N ARG A 318 -13.69 12.53 16.62
CA ARG A 318 -13.43 12.63 15.17
C ARG A 318 -12.50 11.52 14.75
N VAL A 319 -12.86 10.84 13.66
CA VAL A 319 -12.05 9.76 13.09
C VAL A 319 -10.73 10.32 12.57
N LEU A 320 -9.62 9.81 13.09
CA LEU A 320 -8.25 10.14 12.68
C LEU A 320 -7.67 9.09 11.74
N GLY A 321 -8.18 7.87 11.80
CA GLY A 321 -7.75 6.77 10.96
C GLY A 321 -8.47 5.48 11.32
N GLY A 322 -8.25 4.45 10.50
CA GLY A 322 -8.83 3.14 10.77
C GLY A 322 -8.20 2.04 9.96
N THR A 323 -8.24 0.84 10.53
CA THR A 323 -7.77 -0.41 9.94
C THR A 323 -8.93 -1.39 9.88
N VAL A 324 -9.10 -2.02 8.75
CA VAL A 324 -10.03 -3.13 8.53
C VAL A 324 -9.21 -4.35 8.14
N VAL A 325 -9.38 -5.44 8.87
CA VAL A 325 -8.83 -6.76 8.53
C VAL A 325 -10.02 -7.69 8.34
N ALA A 326 -10.30 -8.06 7.10
CA ALA A 326 -11.49 -8.83 6.73
C ALA A 326 -11.38 -9.35 5.30
N GLU A 327 -12.27 -10.24 4.87
CA GLU A 327 -12.58 -10.40 3.45
C GLU A 327 -13.12 -9.07 2.90
N HIS A 328 -12.64 -8.67 1.72
CA HIS A 328 -13.04 -7.41 1.07
C HIS A 328 -12.81 -6.15 1.93
N ALA A 329 -11.71 -6.13 2.72
CA ALA A 329 -11.35 -4.96 3.51
C ALA A 329 -11.08 -3.74 2.62
N GLY A 330 -10.50 -3.95 1.42
CA GLY A 330 -10.27 -2.90 0.42
C GLY A 330 -11.55 -2.22 -0.06
N GLU A 331 -12.67 -2.95 -0.12
CA GLU A 331 -14.00 -2.40 -0.43
C GLU A 331 -14.60 -1.70 0.80
N THR A 332 -14.47 -2.32 1.97
CA THR A 332 -15.07 -1.85 3.22
C THR A 332 -14.46 -0.54 3.73
N ILE A 333 -13.14 -0.30 3.50
CA ILE A 333 -12.42 0.87 4.01
C ILE A 333 -12.96 2.19 3.47
N GLY A 334 -13.67 2.21 2.35
CA GLY A 334 -14.16 3.42 1.67
C GLY A 334 -14.98 4.35 2.57
N GLU A 335 -15.76 3.82 3.49
CA GLU A 335 -16.50 4.60 4.48
C GLU A 335 -15.57 5.32 5.44
N LEU A 336 -14.54 4.63 5.94
CA LEU A 336 -13.54 5.24 6.83
C LEU A 336 -12.69 6.30 6.11
N VAL A 337 -12.41 6.12 4.82
CA VAL A 337 -11.73 7.14 3.99
C VAL A 337 -12.55 8.43 3.99
N THR A 338 -13.87 8.32 3.76
CA THR A 338 -14.79 9.44 3.80
C THR A 338 -14.85 10.06 5.21
N ALA A 339 -14.94 9.23 6.25
CA ALA A 339 -14.99 9.69 7.63
C ALA A 339 -13.74 10.46 8.06
N VAL A 340 -12.54 10.00 7.68
CA VAL A 340 -11.27 10.70 7.93
C VAL A 340 -11.24 12.03 7.18
N ARG A 341 -11.54 12.02 5.89
CA ARG A 341 -11.52 13.20 5.04
C ARG A 341 -12.47 14.29 5.53
N GLU A 342 -13.71 13.93 5.86
CA GLU A 342 -14.75 14.84 6.30
C GLU A 342 -14.69 15.11 7.83
N ARG A 343 -13.74 14.51 8.54
CA ARG A 343 -13.57 14.61 9.99
C ARG A 343 -14.85 14.23 10.76
N THR A 344 -15.55 13.21 10.26
CA THR A 344 -16.78 12.67 10.84
C THR A 344 -16.53 12.17 12.24
N LYS A 345 -17.49 12.34 13.13
CA LYS A 345 -17.38 11.77 14.47
C LYS A 345 -17.79 10.30 14.47
N LEU A 346 -17.02 9.48 15.16
CA LEU A 346 -17.28 8.04 15.31
C LEU A 346 -18.69 7.76 15.85
N GLY A 347 -19.16 8.60 16.79
CA GLY A 347 -20.54 8.49 17.29
C GLY A 347 -21.62 8.76 16.22
N ASP A 348 -21.32 9.51 15.18
CA ASP A 348 -22.29 9.79 14.09
C ASP A 348 -22.42 8.57 13.18
N LEU A 349 -21.34 7.77 12.99
CA LEU A 349 -21.36 6.52 12.22
C LEU A 349 -22.34 5.51 12.81
N ALA A 350 -22.56 5.51 14.12
CA ALA A 350 -23.59 4.67 14.78
C ALA A 350 -25.02 4.97 14.29
N SER A 351 -25.25 6.10 13.64
CA SER A 351 -26.56 6.50 13.10
C SER A 351 -26.72 6.23 11.61
N VAL A 352 -25.67 5.75 10.94
CA VAL A 352 -25.67 5.34 9.54
C VAL A 352 -26.25 3.94 9.44
N ILE A 353 -27.34 3.78 8.66
CA ILE A 353 -27.95 2.46 8.44
C ILE A 353 -27.11 1.71 7.43
N HIS A 354 -26.61 0.56 7.83
CA HIS A 354 -25.91 -0.38 6.94
C HIS A 354 -26.83 -1.52 6.50
N PRO A 355 -26.65 -2.05 5.28
CA PRO A 355 -27.31 -3.30 4.91
C PRO A 355 -26.88 -4.43 5.85
N TYR A 356 -27.83 -5.29 6.20
CA TYR A 356 -27.59 -6.43 7.07
C TYR A 356 -27.86 -7.76 6.31
N PRO A 357 -27.01 -8.79 6.46
CA PRO A 357 -25.71 -8.79 7.18
C PRO A 357 -24.56 -8.35 6.25
N THR A 358 -23.67 -7.49 6.75
CA THR A 358 -22.45 -7.06 6.05
C THR A 358 -21.27 -6.89 7.01
N VAL A 359 -20.04 -7.01 6.51
CA VAL A 359 -18.82 -6.70 7.27
C VAL A 359 -18.79 -5.21 7.64
N ALA A 360 -19.28 -4.33 6.78
CA ALA A 360 -19.33 -2.89 7.01
C ALA A 360 -20.16 -2.50 8.25
N ASP A 361 -21.13 -3.34 8.72
CA ASP A 361 -21.85 -3.11 9.98
C ASP A 361 -20.89 -3.01 11.18
N ALA A 362 -19.70 -3.61 11.13
CA ALA A 362 -18.70 -3.47 12.17
C ALA A 362 -18.21 -2.01 12.35
N ILE A 363 -18.21 -1.21 11.25
CA ILE A 363 -17.90 0.23 11.31
C ILE A 363 -19.00 0.95 12.12
N ARG A 364 -20.26 0.70 11.82
CA ARG A 364 -21.39 1.25 12.58
C ARG A 364 -21.31 0.85 14.06
N ARG A 365 -21.06 -0.44 14.32
CA ARG A 365 -20.93 -0.98 15.70
C ARG A 365 -19.79 -0.31 16.47
N SER A 366 -18.69 0.07 15.78
CA SER A 366 -17.62 0.86 16.40
C SER A 366 -18.13 2.19 16.96
N GLY A 367 -19.08 2.83 16.25
CA GLY A 367 -19.74 4.03 16.74
C GLY A 367 -20.61 3.77 18.01
N ASP A 368 -21.29 2.63 18.08
CA ASP A 368 -22.07 2.23 19.27
C ASP A 368 -21.15 1.96 20.49
N VAL A 369 -20.03 1.26 20.27
CA VAL A 369 -19.00 1.04 21.31
C VAL A 369 -18.48 2.37 21.83
N PHE A 370 -18.10 3.30 20.94
CA PHE A 370 -17.65 4.63 21.31
C PHE A 370 -18.68 5.39 22.14
N ARG A 371 -19.96 5.38 21.73
CA ARG A 371 -21.05 6.02 22.50
C ARG A 371 -21.20 5.43 23.90
N LYS A 372 -21.11 4.11 24.02
CA LYS A 372 -21.22 3.40 25.29
C LYS A 372 -20.05 3.75 26.22
N GLU A 373 -18.84 3.75 25.74
CA GLU A 373 -17.63 4.07 26.49
C GLU A 373 -17.57 5.55 26.90
N SER A 374 -18.13 6.44 26.07
CA SER A 374 -18.20 7.88 26.34
C SER A 374 -19.27 8.25 27.37
N LEU A 375 -20.11 7.31 27.80
CA LEU A 375 -21.15 7.54 28.83
C LEU A 375 -20.49 7.72 30.20
N SER A 376 -20.46 8.97 30.70
CA SER A 376 -19.98 9.23 32.03
C SER A 376 -20.89 8.55 33.09
N PRO A 377 -20.35 8.15 34.25
CA PRO A 377 -21.18 7.60 35.36
C PRO A 377 -22.30 8.53 35.80
N ARG A 378 -22.09 9.85 35.67
CA ARG A 378 -23.11 10.88 35.96
C ARG A 378 -24.25 10.86 34.95
N THR A 379 -23.91 10.80 33.65
CA THR A 379 -24.89 10.73 32.57
C THR A 379 -25.68 9.44 32.60
N ALA A 380 -25.03 8.29 32.87
CA ALA A 380 -25.69 7.00 33.05
C ALA A 380 -26.69 7.01 34.22
N LYS A 381 -26.31 7.61 35.34
CA LYS A 381 -27.18 7.76 36.52
C LYS A 381 -28.39 8.68 36.25
N LEU A 382 -28.17 9.76 35.45
CA LEU A 382 -29.24 10.67 35.07
C LEU A 382 -30.24 10.00 34.12
N LEU A 383 -29.74 9.30 33.10
CA LEU A 383 -30.56 8.51 32.19
C LEU A 383 -31.33 7.40 32.92
N GLY A 384 -30.71 6.71 33.87
CA GLY A 384 -31.37 5.71 34.67
C GLY A 384 -32.48 6.26 35.57
N LYS A 385 -32.34 7.51 36.08
CA LYS A 385 -33.43 8.21 36.80
C LYS A 385 -34.56 8.58 35.85
N TRP A 386 -34.23 9.16 34.70
CA TRP A 386 -35.23 9.56 33.70
C TRP A 386 -36.03 8.35 33.17
N MET A 387 -35.38 7.24 32.87
CA MET A 387 -36.02 6.00 32.46
C MET A 387 -36.98 5.42 33.45
N ARG A 388 -36.79 5.68 34.79
CA ARG A 388 -37.74 5.25 35.83
C ARG A 388 -38.97 6.17 35.88
N ILE A 389 -38.87 7.40 35.41
CA ILE A 389 -39.99 8.33 35.37
C ILE A 389 -40.89 8.11 34.18
N VAL A 390 -40.28 7.63 33.07
CA VAL A 390 -40.99 7.42 31.80
C VAL A 390 -41.58 6.01 31.65
N ARG A 391 -41.20 5.10 32.54
CA ARG A 391 -41.83 3.76 32.73
C ARG A 391 -43.02 3.83 33.64
#